data_60d4f4bc264f0fe8c9f75631283b58f6
#
_entry.id   60d4f4bc264f0fe8c9f75631283b58f6
#
_cell.length_a   1.000
_cell.length_b   1.000
_cell.length_c   1.000
_cell.angle_alpha   90.00
_cell.angle_beta   90.00
_cell.angle_gamma   90.00
#
_symmetry.space_group_name_H-M   'P 1'
#
loop_
_entity.id
_entity.type
_entity.pdbx_description
1 polymer ?
#
loop_
_entity_poly.entity_id
_entity_poly.type
_entity_poly.pdbx_seq_one_letter_code
_entity_poly.pdbx_strand_id
1 'polypeptide(L)'
;MLQNGTAWMLVADGRRARLLIERRRGATLEEPQDWNMEIGGDDLYEPQDRPPRSFDRVGAGRHAMDKGRTLHEQEEENFLKRIAVRIGEAEKHGQFEHLVIAAPPRALGLLRNMLPESAKRRIRAQASKDLLDEAAPRLRERLTELLR
;
A
#
# COMPACT_ATOMS: atom_id res chain seq x y z
N MET A 1 -7.16 19.74 -15.53
CA MET A 1 -7.77 18.68 -16.20
C MET A 1 -8.77 17.94 -15.34
N LEU A 2 -9.85 17.53 -15.92
CA LEU A 2 -10.86 16.86 -15.16
C LEU A 2 -10.57 15.38 -15.02
N GLN A 3 -10.78 14.89 -13.86
CA GLN A 3 -10.64 13.47 -13.62
C GLN A 3 -11.94 12.79 -13.95
N ASN A 4 -11.89 11.78 -14.80
CA ASN A 4 -13.04 10.95 -15.08
C ASN A 4 -12.75 9.58 -14.49
N GLY A 5 -13.76 8.98 -13.89
CA GLY A 5 -13.62 7.64 -13.35
C GLY A 5 -13.21 7.61 -11.90
N THR A 6 -13.02 6.43 -11.41
CA THR A 6 -12.74 6.19 -10.00
C THR A 6 -11.28 6.41 -9.67
N ALA A 7 -11.03 7.16 -8.61
CA ALA A 7 -9.67 7.39 -8.14
C ALA A 7 -9.47 6.70 -6.80
N TRP A 8 -8.38 6.00 -6.67
CA TRP A 8 -7.98 5.35 -5.42
C TRP A 8 -6.78 6.08 -4.85
N MET A 9 -6.83 6.39 -3.56
CA MET A 9 -5.69 6.98 -2.85
C MET A 9 -5.20 5.98 -1.83
N LEU A 10 -4.04 5.44 -2.06
CA LEU A 10 -3.41 4.52 -1.13
C LEU A 10 -2.51 5.31 -0.20
N VAL A 11 -2.72 5.18 1.09
CA VAL A 11 -1.91 5.83 2.10
C VAL A 11 -1.26 4.73 2.91
N ALA A 12 0.05 4.68 2.94
CA ALA A 12 0.73 3.53 3.55
C ALA A 12 2.08 3.92 4.13
N ASP A 13 2.58 3.07 5.01
CA ASP A 13 3.99 3.06 5.38
C ASP A 13 4.36 1.58 5.39
N GLY A 14 5.42 1.19 6.00
CA GLY A 14 5.82 -0.22 5.98
C GLY A 14 5.03 -1.10 6.91
N ARG A 15 4.13 -0.53 7.70
CA ARG A 15 3.43 -1.30 8.73
C ARG A 15 1.93 -1.16 8.71
N ARG A 16 1.39 -0.14 8.06
CA ARG A 16 -0.06 0.09 8.01
C ARG A 16 -0.44 0.64 6.64
N ALA A 17 -1.68 0.45 6.28
CA ALA A 17 -2.19 1.00 5.03
C ALA A 17 -3.66 1.35 5.15
N ARG A 18 -4.06 2.36 4.41
CA ARG A 18 -5.45 2.77 4.29
C ARG A 18 -5.73 3.03 2.82
N LEU A 19 -6.97 2.85 2.41
CA LEU A 19 -7.37 3.16 1.05
C LEU A 19 -8.58 4.08 1.06
N LEU A 20 -8.53 5.15 0.25
CA LEU A 20 -9.67 6.03 0.10
C LEU A 20 -10.10 5.98 -1.35
N ILE A 21 -11.38 5.97 -1.60
CA ILE A 21 -11.94 5.83 -2.93
C ILE A 21 -12.83 7.02 -3.25
N GLU A 22 -12.54 7.67 -4.38
CA GLU A 22 -13.41 8.71 -4.90
C GLU A 22 -14.01 8.12 -6.18
N ARG A 23 -15.29 7.77 -6.15
CA ARG A 23 -15.91 7.05 -7.25
C ARG A 23 -15.99 7.89 -8.51
N ARG A 24 -16.14 9.19 -8.35
CA ARG A 24 -16.06 10.12 -9.44
C ARG A 24 -15.68 11.44 -8.84
N ARG A 25 -15.22 12.35 -9.67
CA ARG A 25 -14.72 13.61 -9.18
C ARG A 25 -15.75 14.29 -8.30
N GLY A 26 -15.34 14.66 -7.12
CA GLY A 26 -16.20 15.36 -6.19
C GLY A 26 -17.09 14.50 -5.33
N ALA A 27 -17.11 13.20 -5.57
CA ALA A 27 -17.93 12.31 -4.77
C ALA A 27 -17.35 12.18 -3.36
N THR A 28 -18.18 11.78 -2.41
CA THR A 28 -17.74 11.54 -1.05
C THR A 28 -16.69 10.43 -1.05
N LEU A 29 -15.63 10.62 -0.29
CA LEU A 29 -14.62 9.59 -0.17
C LEU A 29 -15.15 8.42 0.64
N GLU A 30 -14.84 7.23 0.19
CA GLU A 30 -15.14 6.01 0.91
C GLU A 30 -13.83 5.47 1.46
N GLU A 31 -13.88 4.92 2.63
CA GLU A 31 -12.69 4.28 3.20
C GLU A 31 -13.07 2.87 3.63
N PRO A 32 -12.89 1.87 2.73
CA PRO A 32 -13.30 0.50 3.03
C PRO A 32 -12.47 -0.07 4.18
N GLN A 33 -13.13 -0.68 5.13
CA GLN A 33 -12.43 -1.23 6.28
C GLN A 33 -11.56 -2.40 5.94
N ASP A 34 -11.90 -3.16 4.95
CA ASP A 34 -11.08 -4.30 4.57
C ASP A 34 -9.76 -3.90 3.94
N TRP A 35 -9.57 -2.60 3.69
CA TRP A 35 -8.28 -2.10 3.25
C TRP A 35 -7.48 -1.45 4.39
N ASN A 36 -8.02 -1.44 5.60
CA ASN A 36 -7.25 -1.00 6.74
C ASN A 36 -6.38 -2.17 7.16
N MET A 37 -5.13 -2.13 6.79
CA MET A 37 -4.22 -3.25 6.99
C MET A 37 -3.11 -2.88 7.95
N GLU A 38 -2.70 -3.84 8.75
CA GLU A 38 -1.58 -3.69 9.67
C GLU A 38 -0.72 -4.90 9.58
N ILE A 39 0.57 -4.70 9.74
CA ILE A 39 1.51 -5.78 9.61
C ILE A 39 1.27 -6.88 10.63
N GLY A 40 0.69 -6.60 11.75
CA GLY A 40 0.42 -7.61 12.75
C GLY A 40 -0.97 -8.18 12.68
N GLY A 41 -1.77 -7.79 11.73
CA GLY A 41 -3.14 -8.23 11.65
C GLY A 41 -3.33 -9.38 10.72
N ASP A 42 -4.12 -9.17 9.69
CA ASP A 42 -4.39 -10.23 8.74
C ASP A 42 -3.16 -10.82 8.13
N ASP A 43 -2.13 -10.04 8.02
CA ASP A 43 -0.93 -10.56 7.43
C ASP A 43 -0.35 -11.71 8.19
N LEU A 44 -0.51 -11.71 9.48
CA LEU A 44 0.05 -12.77 10.25
C LEU A 44 -0.77 -14.01 10.21
N TYR A 45 -1.97 -13.89 9.72
CA TYR A 45 -2.81 -14.99 9.66
C TYR A 45 -2.30 -16.09 8.85
N GLU A 46 -1.86 -15.82 7.69
CA GLU A 46 -1.33 -16.79 6.87
C GLU A 46 -0.16 -17.45 7.37
N PRO A 47 0.69 -16.76 7.97
CA PRO A 47 1.87 -17.36 8.45
C PRO A 47 1.61 -18.36 9.48
N GLN A 48 0.55 -18.29 10.15
CA GLN A 48 0.35 -19.21 11.12
C GLN A 48 0.37 -20.56 10.67
N ASP A 49 0.15 -20.71 9.49
CA ASP A 49 0.15 -22.02 8.99
C ASP A 49 1.51 -22.58 9.00
N ARG A 50 2.53 -21.81 9.21
CA ARG A 50 3.78 -22.34 9.13
C ARG A 50 4.39 -22.37 10.38
N PRO A 51 4.16 -23.27 11.05
CA PRO A 51 4.74 -23.46 12.28
C PRO A 51 6.17 -23.40 12.19
N PRO A 52 6.63 -23.87 11.20
CA PRO A 52 8.02 -23.99 11.06
C PRO A 52 8.76 -22.78 11.30
N ARG A 53 8.09 -21.76 11.35
CA ARG A 53 8.73 -20.61 11.54
C ARG A 53 9.73 -20.75 12.57
N SER A 54 9.58 -21.65 13.37
CA SER A 54 10.51 -21.73 14.40
C SER A 54 11.85 -22.14 13.93
N PHE A 55 11.97 -23.02 13.05
CA PHE A 55 13.28 -23.38 12.67
C PHE A 55 13.71 -22.54 11.59
N ASP A 56 12.87 -22.07 10.84
CA ASP A 56 13.27 -21.25 9.80
C ASP A 56 14.10 -20.19 10.30
N ARG A 57 13.77 -19.68 11.48
CA ARG A 57 14.43 -18.61 11.92
C ARG A 57 15.85 -18.82 12.11
N VAL A 58 16.27 -19.94 12.34
CA VAL A 58 17.63 -20.17 12.59
C VAL A 58 18.49 -19.86 11.40
N GLY A 59 18.31 -20.54 10.35
CA GLY A 59 19.13 -20.32 9.21
C GLY A 59 18.74 -19.15 8.40
N ALA A 60 17.49 -19.06 8.09
CA ALA A 60 17.05 -18.02 7.22
C ALA A 60 17.24 -16.66 7.79
N GLY A 61 17.01 -16.51 9.06
CA GLY A 61 17.15 -15.24 9.66
C GLY A 61 18.54 -14.69 9.56
N ARG A 62 19.50 -15.54 9.74
CA ARG A 62 20.84 -15.11 9.65
C ARG A 62 21.21 -14.72 8.28
N HIS A 63 20.76 -15.44 7.30
CA HIS A 63 21.06 -15.10 5.94
C HIS A 63 20.51 -13.76 5.58
N ALA A 64 19.32 -13.45 6.01
CA ALA A 64 18.73 -12.17 5.70
C ALA A 64 19.56 -11.06 6.30
N MET A 65 20.08 -11.26 7.48
CA MET A 65 20.87 -10.25 8.08
C MET A 65 22.18 -10.09 7.38
N ASP A 66 22.75 -11.17 6.90
CA ASP A 66 24.00 -11.11 6.20
C ASP A 66 23.90 -10.24 4.98
N LYS A 67 22.70 -10.06 4.45
CA LYS A 67 22.54 -9.23 3.29
C LYS A 67 22.28 -7.79 3.65
N GLY A 68 22.41 -7.45 4.90
CA GLY A 68 22.25 -6.07 5.30
C GLY A 68 20.84 -5.67 5.60
N ARG A 69 19.91 -6.60 5.62
CA ARG A 69 18.55 -6.28 5.97
C ARG A 69 18.21 -6.89 7.30
N THR A 70 17.44 -6.14 8.10
CA THR A 70 16.96 -6.69 9.36
C THR A 70 15.70 -7.49 9.09
N LEU A 71 15.33 -8.31 10.04
CA LEU A 71 14.11 -9.05 9.95
C LEU A 71 12.94 -8.10 9.85
N HIS A 72 13.02 -7.00 10.58
CA HIS A 72 11.99 -5.99 10.58
C HIS A 72 11.80 -5.40 9.20
N GLU A 73 12.88 -5.09 8.52
CA GLU A 73 12.81 -4.55 7.19
C GLU A 73 12.23 -5.55 6.21
N GLN A 74 12.56 -6.80 6.39
CA GLN A 74 12.01 -7.83 5.54
C GLN A 74 10.51 -8.00 5.74
N GLU A 75 10.05 -7.90 6.97
CA GLU A 75 8.63 -7.97 7.26
C GLU A 75 7.91 -6.80 6.60
N GLU A 76 8.51 -5.63 6.62
CA GLU A 76 7.91 -4.47 5.99
C GLU A 76 7.83 -4.63 4.48
N GLU A 77 8.88 -5.17 3.88
CA GLU A 77 8.85 -5.42 2.45
C GLU A 77 7.77 -6.42 2.08
N ASN A 78 7.61 -7.45 2.88
CA ASN A 78 6.58 -8.45 2.62
C ASN A 78 5.19 -7.83 2.74
N PHE A 79 5.01 -6.96 3.71
CA PHE A 79 3.73 -6.27 3.88
C PHE A 79 3.43 -5.40 2.66
N LEU A 80 4.40 -4.63 2.21
CA LEU A 80 4.21 -3.77 1.05
C LEU A 80 3.94 -4.61 -0.20
N LYS A 81 4.55 -5.76 -0.30
CA LYS A 81 4.30 -6.63 -1.43
C LYS A 81 2.86 -7.12 -1.46
N ARG A 82 2.29 -7.43 -0.30
CA ARG A 82 0.89 -7.82 -0.25
C ARG A 82 0.00 -6.71 -0.71
N ILE A 83 0.31 -5.47 -0.33
CA ILE A 83 -0.45 -4.32 -0.79
C ILE A 83 -0.34 -4.20 -2.30
N ALA A 84 0.87 -4.33 -2.84
CA ALA A 84 1.08 -4.19 -4.28
C ALA A 84 0.31 -5.25 -5.06
N VAL A 85 0.30 -6.48 -4.57
CA VAL A 85 -0.45 -7.55 -5.21
C VAL A 85 -1.94 -7.22 -5.21
N ARG A 86 -2.43 -6.72 -4.10
CA ARG A 86 -3.85 -6.42 -3.98
C ARG A 86 -4.26 -5.26 -4.89
N ILE A 87 -3.41 -4.24 -5.01
CA ILE A 87 -3.67 -3.14 -5.92
C ILE A 87 -3.65 -3.67 -7.36
N GLY A 88 -2.69 -4.53 -7.67
CA GLY A 88 -2.61 -5.10 -9.02
C GLY A 88 -3.84 -5.90 -9.39
N GLU A 89 -4.36 -6.68 -8.44
CA GLU A 89 -5.57 -7.44 -8.70
C GLU A 89 -6.77 -6.52 -8.92
N ALA A 90 -6.86 -5.45 -8.14
CA ALA A 90 -7.95 -4.51 -8.30
C ALA A 90 -7.88 -3.83 -9.66
N GLU A 91 -6.69 -3.52 -10.11
CA GLU A 91 -6.54 -2.89 -11.41
C GLU A 91 -6.96 -3.83 -12.52
N LYS A 92 -6.62 -5.10 -12.41
CA LYS A 92 -7.02 -6.10 -13.39
C LYS A 92 -8.53 -6.23 -13.49
N HIS A 93 -9.23 -6.01 -12.39
CA HIS A 93 -10.68 -6.10 -12.38
C HIS A 93 -11.35 -4.75 -12.66
N GLY A 94 -10.58 -3.77 -13.07
CA GLY A 94 -11.13 -2.47 -13.44
C GLY A 94 -11.73 -1.68 -12.31
N GLN A 95 -11.24 -1.89 -11.09
CA GLN A 95 -11.85 -1.25 -9.95
C GLN A 95 -11.47 0.20 -9.79
N PHE A 96 -10.44 0.65 -10.47
CA PHE A 96 -10.09 2.07 -10.47
C PHE A 96 -9.43 2.46 -11.79
N GLU A 97 -9.49 3.74 -12.12
CA GLU A 97 -8.82 4.28 -13.30
C GLU A 97 -7.61 5.11 -12.91
N HIS A 98 -7.63 5.68 -11.73
CA HIS A 98 -6.55 6.57 -11.29
C HIS A 98 -6.05 6.15 -9.93
N LEU A 99 -4.74 6.18 -9.75
CA LEU A 99 -4.13 5.79 -8.49
C LEU A 99 -3.25 6.93 -7.98
N VAL A 100 -3.41 7.24 -6.70
CA VAL A 100 -2.55 8.20 -6.02
C VAL A 100 -1.93 7.45 -4.85
N ILE A 101 -0.64 7.61 -4.63
CA ILE A 101 0.04 6.93 -3.54
C ILE A 101 0.71 7.96 -2.64
N ALA A 102 0.46 7.87 -1.34
CA ALA A 102 1.14 8.68 -0.36
C ALA A 102 1.82 7.77 0.64
N ALA A 103 3.13 7.87 0.76
CA ALA A 103 3.90 7.02 1.65
C ALA A 103 5.25 7.65 1.90
N PRO A 104 5.92 7.31 3.02
CA PRO A 104 7.28 7.80 3.24
C PRO A 104 8.20 7.31 2.12
N PRO A 105 9.33 7.95 1.91
CA PRO A 105 10.18 7.69 0.74
C PRO A 105 10.53 6.25 0.49
N ARG A 106 10.94 5.53 1.50
CA ARG A 106 11.34 4.14 1.30
C ARG A 106 10.14 3.28 0.89
N ALA A 107 9.03 3.44 1.61
CA ALA A 107 7.84 2.65 1.29
C ALA A 107 7.31 3.00 -0.08
N LEU A 108 7.33 4.28 -0.45
CA LEU A 108 6.87 4.70 -1.75
C LEU A 108 7.69 4.07 -2.87
N GLY A 109 9.00 4.07 -2.72
CA GLY A 109 9.87 3.47 -3.72
C GLY A 109 9.65 1.98 -3.86
N LEU A 110 9.49 1.29 -2.74
CA LEU A 110 9.25 -0.14 -2.77
C LEU A 110 7.91 -0.46 -3.41
N LEU A 111 6.87 0.28 -3.06
CA LEU A 111 5.56 0.04 -3.66
C LEU A 111 5.60 0.24 -5.17
N ARG A 112 6.24 1.32 -5.62
CA ARG A 112 6.33 1.55 -7.05
C ARG A 112 7.03 0.42 -7.76
N ASN A 113 8.10 -0.08 -7.19
CA ASN A 113 8.84 -1.16 -7.82
C ASN A 113 8.08 -2.46 -7.84
N MET A 114 7.24 -2.68 -6.85
CA MET A 114 6.52 -3.94 -6.72
C MET A 114 5.22 -3.99 -7.53
N LEU A 115 4.68 -2.84 -7.90
CA LEU A 115 3.42 -2.82 -8.63
C LEU A 115 3.60 -3.34 -10.05
N PRO A 116 2.62 -4.05 -10.58
CA PRO A 116 2.69 -4.48 -11.99
C PRO A 116 2.64 -3.27 -12.91
N GLU A 117 3.16 -3.42 -14.11
CA GLU A 117 3.21 -2.31 -15.05
C GLU A 117 1.87 -1.68 -15.34
N SER A 118 0.83 -2.49 -15.45
CA SER A 118 -0.49 -1.96 -15.72
C SER A 118 -0.98 -1.06 -14.61
N ALA A 119 -0.68 -1.40 -13.37
CA ALA A 119 -1.05 -0.57 -12.24
C ALA A 119 -0.18 0.68 -12.17
N LYS A 120 1.10 0.56 -12.50
CA LYS A 120 1.98 1.72 -12.51
C LYS A 120 1.47 2.77 -13.49
N ARG A 121 0.93 2.34 -14.60
CA ARG A 121 0.41 3.29 -15.59
C ARG A 121 -0.79 4.07 -15.09
N ARG A 122 -1.43 3.60 -14.03
CA ARG A 122 -2.57 4.31 -13.45
C ARG A 122 -2.15 5.37 -12.45
N ILE A 123 -0.88 5.40 -12.07
CA ILE A 123 -0.42 6.36 -11.06
C ILE A 123 -0.47 7.76 -11.65
N ARG A 124 -1.29 8.62 -11.05
CA ARG A 124 -1.43 10.00 -11.49
C ARG A 124 -0.64 10.96 -10.64
N ALA A 125 -0.38 10.59 -9.39
CA ALA A 125 0.37 11.45 -8.49
C ALA A 125 0.92 10.65 -7.33
N GLN A 126 1.98 11.14 -6.72
CA GLN A 126 2.60 10.50 -5.58
C GLN A 126 2.99 11.58 -4.59
N ALA A 127 2.91 11.27 -3.31
CA ALA A 127 3.37 12.15 -2.27
C ALA A 127 4.30 11.37 -1.35
N SER A 128 5.52 11.89 -1.17
CA SER A 128 6.49 11.23 -0.31
C SER A 128 6.28 11.73 1.10
N LYS A 129 5.15 11.39 1.69
CA LYS A 129 4.74 11.84 3.01
C LYS A 129 3.99 10.77 3.75
N ASP A 130 4.14 10.78 5.06
CA ASP A 130 3.39 9.88 5.92
C ASP A 130 2.09 10.56 6.29
N LEU A 131 1.01 10.12 5.69
CA LEU A 131 -0.31 10.70 5.91
C LEU A 131 -1.27 9.75 6.63
N LEU A 132 -0.75 8.67 7.20
CA LEU A 132 -1.61 7.65 7.79
C LEU A 132 -2.46 8.13 8.94
N ASP A 133 -1.98 9.10 9.69
CA ASP A 133 -2.73 9.57 10.84
C ASP A 133 -3.64 10.75 10.52
N GLU A 134 -3.71 11.15 9.27
CA GLU A 134 -4.56 12.26 8.89
C GLU A 134 -6.02 11.84 8.87
N ALA A 135 -6.90 12.75 9.28
CA ALA A 135 -8.32 12.46 9.21
C ALA A 135 -8.81 12.50 7.78
N ALA A 136 -9.90 11.80 7.51
CA ALA A 136 -10.43 11.72 6.16
C ALA A 136 -10.63 13.07 5.47
N PRO A 137 -11.12 14.11 6.13
CA PRO A 137 -11.26 15.40 5.46
C PRO A 137 -9.94 15.98 4.99
N ARG A 138 -8.86 15.77 5.76
CA ARG A 138 -7.56 16.25 5.35
C ARG A 138 -7.04 15.43 4.17
N LEU A 139 -7.30 14.15 4.18
CA LEU A 139 -6.89 13.31 3.06
C LEU A 139 -7.63 13.70 1.79
N ARG A 140 -8.88 14.12 1.93
CA ARG A 140 -9.60 14.61 0.78
C ARG A 140 -8.94 15.86 0.20
N GLU A 141 -8.49 16.76 1.06
CA GLU A 141 -7.78 17.94 0.59
C GLU A 141 -6.50 17.55 -0.13
N ARG A 142 -5.77 16.60 0.43
CA ARG A 142 -4.53 16.13 -0.21
C ARG A 142 -4.81 15.50 -1.57
N LEU A 143 -5.85 14.70 -1.64
CA LEU A 143 -6.21 14.05 -2.90
C LEU A 143 -6.54 15.10 -3.96
N THR A 144 -7.31 16.10 -3.57
CA THR A 144 -7.69 17.16 -4.49
C THR A 144 -6.44 17.91 -4.98
N GLU A 145 -5.54 18.23 -4.08
CA GLU A 145 -4.30 18.91 -4.46
C GLU A 145 -3.48 18.08 -5.43
N LEU A 146 -3.41 16.79 -5.20
CA LEU A 146 -2.58 15.93 -6.03
C LEU A 146 -3.19 15.66 -7.41
N LEU A 147 -4.49 15.60 -7.49
CA LEU A 147 -5.15 15.27 -8.75
C LEU A 147 -5.54 16.50 -9.56
N ARG A 148 -5.67 17.62 -8.94
CA ARG A 148 -6.11 18.84 -9.60
C ARG A 148 -5.12 19.95 -9.35
#